data_0d79f61400ec5a74afbd62c8d1bfff54
#
_entry.id   0d79f61400ec5a74afbd62c8d1bfff54
#
_cell.length_a   1.000
_cell.length_b   1.000
_cell.length_c   1.000
_cell.angle_alpha   90.00
_cell.angle_beta   90.00
_cell.angle_gamma   90.00
#
_symmetry.space_group_name_H-M   'P 1'
#
loop_
_entity.id
_entity.type
_entity.pdbx_description
1 polymer ?
#
loop_
_entity_poly.entity_id
_entity_poly.type
_entity_poly.pdbx_seq_one_letter_code
_entity_poly.pdbx_strand_id
1 'polypeptide(L)'
;MGFPTANLMVTPNKLIPARGVYAAMVEVDGKRYMGAVNVGFRPTFGGDRMTVEAFVLDFQGDLYGHNLALDFVARLRDERTYPDAEALALQIAIDVAQVRRRLDQPDQHGSDTRARP
;
A
#
# COMPACT_ATOMS: atom_id res chain seq x y z
N MET A 1 0.77 14.89 -7.75
CA MET A 1 1.06 13.60 -7.57
C MET A 1 0.14 12.78 -8.26
N GLY A 2 0.35 11.93 -8.88
CA GLY A 2 -0.52 11.31 -9.78
C GLY A 2 -1.13 9.99 -9.36
N PHE A 3 -1.04 9.62 -8.11
CA PHE A 3 -1.52 8.31 -7.72
C PHE A 3 -2.71 8.43 -6.79
N PRO A 4 -3.84 7.78 -7.11
CA PRO A 4 -4.95 7.76 -6.17
C PRO A 4 -4.53 7.08 -4.88
N THR A 5 -5.01 7.61 -3.78
CA THR A 5 -4.69 7.06 -2.47
C THR A 5 -5.95 6.82 -1.68
N ALA A 6 -5.87 5.92 -0.75
CA ALA A 6 -6.96 5.64 0.16
C ALA A 6 -6.42 5.41 1.55
N ASN A 7 -7.07 6.03 2.54
CA ASN A 7 -6.81 5.73 3.94
C ASN A 7 -7.82 4.70 4.35
N LEU A 8 -7.35 3.57 4.80
CA LEU A 8 -8.20 2.44 5.04
C LEU A 8 -8.52 2.28 6.50
N MET A 9 -9.76 1.92 6.79
CA MET A 9 -10.16 1.57 8.13
C MET A 9 -9.77 0.13 8.37
N VAL A 10 -9.10 -0.11 9.49
CA VAL A 10 -8.59 -1.44 9.81
C VAL A 10 -9.46 -2.04 10.90
N THR A 11 -9.98 -3.22 10.65
CA THR A 11 -10.74 -3.91 11.66
C THR A 11 -9.81 -4.67 12.58
N PRO A 12 -10.20 -4.85 13.84
CA PRO A 12 -9.28 -5.50 14.79
C PRO A 12 -8.92 -6.93 14.44
N ASN A 13 -9.73 -7.59 13.65
CA ASN A 13 -9.48 -9.00 13.34
C ASN A 13 -8.60 -9.24 12.15
N LYS A 14 -8.17 -8.20 11.47
CA LYS A 14 -7.36 -8.37 10.27
C LYS A 14 -5.90 -8.49 10.62
N LEU A 15 -5.21 -9.32 9.85
CA LEU A 15 -3.76 -9.43 9.97
C LEU A 15 -3.10 -8.33 9.17
N ILE A 16 -2.49 -7.42 9.86
CA ILE A 16 -1.78 -6.31 9.24
C ILE A 16 -0.31 -6.46 9.58
N PRO A 17 0.58 -6.32 8.60
CA PRO A 17 2.01 -6.47 8.88
C PRO A 17 2.53 -5.31 9.73
N ALA A 18 3.76 -5.43 10.14
CA ALA A 18 4.42 -4.41 10.96
C ALA A 18 4.53 -3.10 10.20
N ARG A 19 4.74 -2.04 10.93
CA ARG A 19 4.97 -0.72 10.37
C ARG A 19 5.98 -0.76 9.25
N GLY A 20 5.72 -0.04 8.19
CA GLY A 20 6.61 0.02 7.04
C GLY A 20 5.86 0.30 5.77
N VAL A 21 6.60 0.29 4.67
CA VAL A 21 6.02 0.49 3.35
C VAL A 21 6.18 -0.80 2.56
N TYR A 22 5.12 -1.21 1.91
CA TYR A 22 5.02 -2.52 1.28
C TYR A 22 4.59 -2.43 -0.17
N ALA A 23 5.10 -3.35 -0.98
CA ALA A 23 4.52 -3.61 -2.28
C ALA A 23 3.33 -4.55 -2.07
N ALA A 24 2.23 -4.27 -2.69
CA ALA A 24 1.00 -5.04 -2.49
C ALA A 24 0.19 -5.09 -3.76
N MET A 25 -0.63 -6.12 -3.88
CA MET A 25 -1.70 -6.10 -4.85
C MET A 25 -2.93 -5.52 -4.18
N VAL A 26 -3.59 -4.62 -4.87
CA VAL A 26 -4.76 -3.92 -4.34
C VAL A 26 -5.93 -4.29 -5.22
N GLU A 27 -6.94 -4.87 -4.63
CA GLU A 27 -8.14 -5.22 -5.37
C GLU A 27 -9.15 -4.10 -5.16
N VAL A 28 -9.59 -3.50 -6.25
CA VAL A 28 -10.57 -2.44 -6.22
C VAL A 28 -11.79 -2.95 -6.96
N ASP A 29 -12.86 -3.20 -6.23
CA ASP A 29 -14.12 -3.70 -6.82
C ASP A 29 -13.90 -4.93 -7.70
N GLY A 30 -13.02 -5.82 -7.25
CA GLY A 30 -12.78 -7.07 -7.97
C GLY A 30 -11.67 -7.04 -9.00
N LYS A 31 -11.11 -5.87 -9.30
CA LYS A 31 -9.99 -5.78 -10.23
C LYS A 31 -8.70 -5.57 -9.45
N ARG A 32 -7.63 -6.15 -9.95
CA ARG A 32 -6.34 -6.11 -9.24
C ARG A 32 -5.41 -5.07 -9.84
N TYR A 33 -4.76 -4.34 -8.96
CA TYR A 33 -3.79 -3.30 -9.32
C TYR A 33 -2.56 -3.48 -8.45
N MET A 34 -1.44 -2.96 -8.89
CA MET A 34 -0.26 -2.88 -8.03
C MET A 34 -0.40 -1.66 -7.14
N GLY A 35 0.19 -1.72 -5.96
CA GLY A 35 0.13 -0.59 -5.06
C GLY A 35 1.28 -0.53 -4.09
N ALA A 36 1.48 0.65 -3.51
CA ALA A 36 2.39 0.86 -2.41
C ALA A 36 1.55 1.15 -1.18
N VAL A 37 1.80 0.44 -0.10
CA VAL A 37 0.97 0.56 1.09
C VAL A 37 1.84 0.96 2.27
N ASN A 38 1.45 2.04 2.93
CA ASN A 38 2.14 2.53 4.10
C ASN A 38 1.37 2.12 5.34
N VAL A 39 2.00 1.36 6.22
CA VAL A 39 1.43 0.97 7.50
C VAL A 39 2.15 1.76 8.58
N GLY A 40 1.42 2.57 9.31
CA GLY A 40 2.00 3.42 10.32
C GLY A 40 1.15 3.51 11.56
N PHE A 41 1.61 4.29 12.53
CA PHE A 41 0.86 4.56 13.73
C PHE A 41 0.84 6.05 13.97
N ARG A 42 -0.26 6.54 14.50
CA ARG A 42 -0.36 7.94 14.86
C ARG A 42 -0.88 8.04 16.27
N PRO A 43 -0.31 8.95 17.07
CA PRO A 43 -0.81 9.15 18.42
C PRO A 43 -2.18 9.81 18.38
N THR A 44 -3.05 9.40 19.27
CA THR A 44 -4.36 9.99 19.40
C THR A 44 -4.67 10.15 20.87
N PHE A 45 -5.81 10.71 21.17
CA PHE A 45 -6.19 10.87 22.54
C PHE A 45 -6.35 9.56 23.24
N GLY A 46 -6.76 8.58 22.81
CA GLY A 46 -6.96 7.34 23.50
C GLY A 46 -5.83 6.35 23.31
N GLY A 47 -4.69 6.80 22.78
CA GLY A 47 -3.56 5.92 22.53
C GLY A 47 -3.19 5.96 21.05
N ASP A 48 -2.43 5.00 20.60
CA ASP A 48 -1.98 4.98 19.23
C ASP A 48 -3.03 4.36 18.32
N ARG A 49 -3.02 4.81 17.07
CA ARG A 49 -3.93 4.30 16.08
C ARG A 49 -3.15 3.86 14.87
N MET A 50 -3.43 2.67 14.40
CA MET A 50 -2.81 2.16 13.20
C MET A 50 -3.43 2.83 11.98
N THR A 51 -2.59 3.23 11.04
CA THR A 51 -3.04 3.82 9.79
C THR A 51 -2.53 2.98 8.63
N VAL A 52 -3.37 2.79 7.62
CA VAL A 52 -3.01 2.05 6.43
C VAL A 52 -3.41 2.91 5.24
N GLU A 53 -2.42 3.34 4.48
CA GLU A 53 -2.68 4.20 3.33
C GLU A 53 -2.17 3.51 2.09
N ALA A 54 -3.02 3.32 1.10
CA ALA A 54 -2.67 2.63 -0.13
C ALA A 54 -2.61 3.61 -1.29
N PHE A 55 -1.50 3.57 -2.04
CA PHE A 55 -1.33 4.31 -3.28
C PHE A 55 -1.49 3.30 -4.40
N VAL A 56 -2.49 3.49 -5.24
CA VAL A 56 -2.85 2.49 -6.26
C VAL A 56 -2.33 2.96 -7.62
N LEU A 57 -1.55 2.10 -8.26
CA LEU A 57 -0.93 2.40 -9.54
C LEU A 57 -1.91 2.09 -10.67
N ASP A 58 -1.91 2.97 -11.67
CA ASP A 58 -2.67 2.76 -12.91
C ASP A 58 -4.18 2.68 -12.72
N PHE A 59 -4.68 3.10 -11.58
CA PHE A 59 -6.10 3.23 -11.37
C PHE A 59 -6.53 4.64 -11.73
N GLN A 60 -7.60 4.78 -12.43
CA GLN A 60 -8.11 6.08 -12.79
C GLN A 60 -9.36 6.38 -12.02
N GLY A 61 -9.41 7.54 -11.41
CA GLY A 61 -10.57 7.96 -10.67
C GLY A 61 -10.28 8.06 -9.19
N ASP A 62 -11.36 8.21 -8.44
CA ASP A 62 -11.32 8.41 -7.02
C ASP A 62 -11.55 7.07 -6.34
N LEU A 63 -10.79 6.80 -5.31
CA LEU A 63 -10.95 5.56 -4.57
C LEU A 63 -11.99 5.62 -3.48
N TYR A 64 -12.51 6.81 -3.20
CA TYR A 64 -13.48 6.97 -2.13
C TYR A 64 -14.75 6.17 -2.44
N GLY A 65 -15.20 5.41 -1.47
CA GLY A 65 -16.42 4.62 -1.65
C GLY A 65 -16.25 3.27 -2.30
N HIS A 66 -15.04 2.94 -2.75
CA HIS A 66 -14.77 1.63 -3.33
C HIS A 66 -14.34 0.65 -2.25
N ASN A 67 -14.63 -0.61 -2.47
CA ASN A 67 -14.13 -1.67 -1.59
C ASN A 67 -12.73 -2.06 -2.01
N LEU A 68 -11.82 -2.09 -1.07
CA LEU A 68 -10.43 -2.41 -1.33
C LEU A 68 -10.01 -3.62 -0.52
N ALA A 69 -9.26 -4.50 -1.15
CA ALA A 69 -8.63 -5.62 -0.46
C ALA A 69 -7.15 -5.57 -0.75
N LEU A 70 -6.34 -5.78 0.28
CA LEU A 70 -4.89 -5.69 0.15
C LEU A 70 -4.26 -7.05 0.31
N ASP A 71 -3.28 -7.32 -0.54
CA ASP A 71 -2.49 -8.53 -0.47
C ASP A 71 -1.03 -8.07 -0.39
N PHE A 72 -0.44 -8.08 0.79
CA PHE A 72 0.91 -7.60 0.99
C PHE A 72 1.88 -8.62 0.43
N VAL A 73 2.77 -8.17 -0.47
CA VAL A 73 3.67 -9.07 -1.15
C VAL A 73 5.10 -8.96 -0.64
N ALA A 74 5.60 -7.74 -0.47
CA ALA A 74 6.99 -7.57 -0.05
C ALA A 74 7.16 -6.27 0.71
N ARG A 75 8.00 -6.29 1.73
CA ARG A 75 8.34 -5.09 2.47
C ARG A 75 9.41 -4.33 1.71
N LEU A 76 9.21 -3.04 1.54
CA LEU A 76 10.14 -2.22 0.80
C LEU A 76 11.08 -1.42 1.70
N ARG A 77 10.57 -0.85 2.76
CA ARG A 77 11.38 0.01 3.62
C ARG A 77 10.62 0.39 4.87
N ASP A 78 11.31 1.03 5.79
CA ASP A 78 10.70 1.59 6.98
C ASP A 78 9.87 2.80 6.63
N GLU A 79 8.92 3.08 7.49
CA GLU A 79 8.13 4.30 7.38
C GLU A 79 9.00 5.50 7.72
N ARG A 80 8.78 6.62 7.03
CA ARG A 80 9.52 7.85 7.26
C ARG A 80 8.63 9.05 7.17
N THR A 81 9.07 10.16 7.75
CA THR A 81 8.42 11.44 7.54
C THR A 81 9.28 12.28 6.61
N TYR A 82 8.66 13.26 5.97
CA TYR A 82 9.34 14.06 4.97
C TYR A 82 9.14 15.54 5.27
N PRO A 83 10.16 16.37 5.00
CA PRO A 83 10.08 17.78 5.37
C PRO A 83 9.09 18.58 4.52
N ASP A 84 8.83 18.13 3.31
CA ASP A 84 7.91 18.87 2.45
C ASP A 84 7.31 17.94 1.41
N ALA A 85 6.37 18.49 0.64
CA ALA A 85 5.67 17.72 -0.35
C ALA A 85 6.58 17.24 -1.48
N GLU A 86 7.60 18.02 -1.78
CA GLU A 86 8.51 17.65 -2.85
C GLU A 86 9.33 16.42 -2.48
N ALA A 87 9.84 16.38 -1.26
CA ALA A 87 10.59 15.22 -0.79
C ALA A 87 9.70 13.99 -0.74
N LEU A 88 8.45 14.16 -0.32
CA LEU A 88 7.51 13.05 -0.29
C LEU A 88 7.22 12.55 -1.69
N ALA A 89 7.04 13.45 -2.66
CA ALA A 89 6.76 13.06 -4.03
C ALA A 89 7.91 12.26 -4.63
N LEU A 90 9.15 12.66 -4.34
CA LEU A 90 10.31 11.93 -4.81
C LEU A 90 10.33 10.52 -4.24
N GLN A 91 10.02 10.39 -2.96
CA GLN A 91 10.02 9.08 -2.33
C GLN A 91 8.92 8.20 -2.89
N ILE A 92 7.75 8.76 -3.15
CA ILE A 92 6.67 8.00 -3.73
C ILE A 92 7.08 7.48 -5.11
N ALA A 93 7.77 8.29 -5.90
CA ALA A 93 8.24 7.84 -7.21
C ALA A 93 9.21 6.67 -7.08
N ILE A 94 10.09 6.71 -6.08
CA ILE A 94 11.01 5.61 -5.82
C ILE A 94 10.23 4.37 -5.41
N ASP A 95 9.26 4.53 -4.53
CA ASP A 95 8.45 3.42 -4.07
C ASP A 95 7.69 2.77 -5.22
N VAL A 96 7.13 3.58 -6.11
CA VAL A 96 6.39 3.06 -7.27
C VAL A 96 7.32 2.24 -8.15
N ALA A 97 8.53 2.71 -8.38
CA ALA A 97 9.50 1.96 -9.19
C ALA A 97 9.82 0.62 -8.54
N GLN A 98 9.95 0.60 -7.21
CA GLN A 98 10.21 -0.64 -6.49
C GLN A 98 9.03 -1.60 -6.58
N VAL A 99 7.83 -1.07 -6.45
CA VAL A 99 6.63 -1.89 -6.55
C VAL A 99 6.57 -2.56 -7.91
N ARG A 100 6.77 -1.78 -8.98
CA ARG A 100 6.71 -2.35 -10.31
C ARG A 100 7.76 -3.42 -10.51
N ARG A 101 8.95 -3.17 -10.01
CA ARG A 101 10.03 -4.15 -10.15
C ARG A 101 9.71 -5.44 -9.40
N ARG A 102 9.18 -5.32 -8.18
CA ARG A 102 8.90 -6.49 -7.37
C ARG A 102 7.72 -7.29 -7.89
N LEU A 103 6.69 -6.62 -8.39
CA LEU A 103 5.47 -7.30 -8.76
C LEU A 103 5.40 -7.70 -10.22
N ASP A 104 6.29 -7.16 -11.04
CA ASP A 104 6.32 -7.51 -12.46
C ASP A 104 7.23 -8.67 -12.78
N GLN A 105 7.80 -9.33 -11.80
CA GLN A 105 8.69 -10.45 -12.04
C GLN A 105 7.92 -11.74 -11.96
N PRO A 106 7.61 -12.35 -13.07
CA PRO A 106 6.73 -13.51 -13.07
C PRO A 106 7.28 -14.69 -12.29
N ASP A 107 8.57 -14.88 -12.32
CA ASP A 107 9.14 -16.02 -11.64
C ASP A 107 9.07 -15.94 -10.15
N GLN A 108 9.05 -14.76 -9.64
CA GLN A 108 9.06 -14.54 -8.23
C GLN A 108 7.78 -14.95 -7.58
N HIS A 109 6.71 -14.85 -8.31
CA HIS A 109 5.46 -15.06 -7.72
C HIS A 109 4.91 -16.36 -8.01
N GLY A 110 5.64 -17.08 -8.65
CA GLY A 110 5.13 -18.24 -9.01
C GLY A 110 4.07 -18.70 -8.16
N SER A 111 3.78 -18.97 -8.01
CA SER A 111 3.20 -19.34 -7.33
C SER A 111 2.34 -19.02 -6.55
N ASP A 112 2.50 -18.84 -6.13
CA ASP A 112 2.02 -18.68 -5.43
C ASP A 112 1.09 -18.49 -4.93
N THR A 113 1.27 -18.81 -4.68
CA THR A 113 0.68 -18.76 -3.99
C THR A 113 -0.16 -17.90 -3.76
N ARG A 114 -0.13 -17.36 -3.96
CA ARG A 114 -0.82 -16.51 -3.76
C ARG A 114 -1.99 -16.72 -3.87
N ALA A 115 -2.15 -17.26 -4.05
CA ALA A 115 -3.09 -17.32 -4.13
C ALA A 115 -3.98 -17.38 -3.49
N ARG A 116 -4.16 -17.26 -3.19
CA ARG A 116 -4.81 -17.18 -2.62
C ARG A 116 -5.53 -17.03 -2.17
N PRO A 117 -5.84 -16.88 -1.95
CA PRO A 117 -6.67 -16.84 -1.39
C PRO A 117 -7.47 -16.92 -1.35
#